data_0078b4b03d8fc0956680928bf55e0cb9
#
_entry.id   0078b4b03d8fc0956680928bf55e0cb9
#
_cell.length_a   1.000
_cell.length_b   1.000
_cell.length_c   1.000
_cell.angle_alpha   90.00
_cell.angle_beta   90.00
_cell.angle_gamma   90.00
#
_symmetry.space_group_name_H-M   'P 1'
#
loop_
_entity.id
_entity.type
_entity.pdbx_description
1 polymer ?
#
loop_
_entity_poly.entity_id
_entity_poly.type
_entity_poly.pdbx_seq_one_letter_code
_entity_poly.pdbx_strand_id
1 'polypeptide(L)'
;MSKRFVVIVLDGFGIGAMNDAARERPGDEKANTLRSILSDYPDMKLANLEQLGLMNAFGAESNDMKYCESANFGKSELMHFGADTFMGHQEIMGTLPKRPTMHPFQEKVDEVYQHLKENGHKVEFVVRGNLRYIVCDDYVTVADNLEADLGMCYNVTAPLDYISFEKEYEIAKLVREVVTVGRVIVFGGTGNTMEDLYRAEEIKEGKFIGIASAKSKSYEHGYQCL
;
A
#
# COMPACT_ATOMS: atom_id res chain seq x y z
N MET A 1 -21.04 31.14 11.65
CA MET A 1 -19.88 30.24 11.86
C MET A 1 -19.97 29.12 10.84
N SER A 2 -18.93 28.89 10.07
CA SER A 2 -18.87 27.73 9.16
C SER A 2 -18.80 26.44 9.98
N LYS A 3 -19.69 25.49 9.70
CA LYS A 3 -19.62 24.16 10.30
C LYS A 3 -18.38 23.45 9.75
N ARG A 4 -17.61 22.79 10.63
CA ARG A 4 -16.45 21.99 10.24
C ARG A 4 -16.70 20.55 10.65
N PHE A 5 -16.25 19.63 9.81
CA PHE A 5 -16.21 18.21 10.08
C PHE A 5 -14.73 17.75 10.00
N VAL A 6 -14.29 17.00 10.99
CA VAL A 6 -12.92 16.52 11.07
C VAL A 6 -12.94 15.00 11.20
N VAL A 7 -12.24 14.32 10.34
CA VAL A 7 -12.00 12.87 10.43
C VAL A 7 -10.55 12.66 10.85
N ILE A 8 -10.36 11.89 11.91
CA ILE A 8 -9.04 11.44 12.35
C ILE A 8 -8.98 9.93 12.14
N VAL A 9 -8.09 9.50 11.26
CA VAL A 9 -7.85 8.07 10.98
C VAL A 9 -6.63 7.62 11.77
N LEU A 10 -6.81 6.59 12.59
CA LEU A 10 -5.70 5.88 13.24
C LEU A 10 -5.33 4.72 12.31
N ASP A 11 -4.34 4.97 11.45
CA ASP A 11 -3.92 4.00 10.44
C ASP A 11 -3.35 2.73 11.10
N GLY A 12 -3.71 1.57 10.55
CA GLY A 12 -3.35 0.27 11.09
C GLY A 12 -4.02 -0.11 12.41
N PHE A 13 -4.95 0.71 12.95
CA PHE A 13 -5.61 0.47 14.23
C PHE A 13 -7.03 -0.08 14.03
N GLY A 14 -7.16 -1.41 14.00
CA GLY A 14 -8.45 -2.10 13.81
C GLY A 14 -9.00 -2.73 15.09
N ILE A 15 -10.34 -2.83 15.16
CA ILE A 15 -11.07 -3.44 16.28
C ILE A 15 -11.77 -4.75 15.91
N GLY A 16 -11.34 -5.40 14.84
CA GLY A 16 -11.81 -6.70 14.40
C GLY A 16 -11.68 -6.88 12.88
N ALA A 17 -11.66 -8.14 12.47
CA ALA A 17 -11.69 -8.52 11.06
C ALA A 17 -13.09 -8.30 10.47
N MET A 18 -13.15 -8.10 9.16
CA MET A 18 -14.40 -8.05 8.40
C MET A 18 -14.98 -9.46 8.20
N ASN A 19 -16.27 -9.54 7.88
CA ASN A 19 -16.99 -10.79 7.69
C ASN A 19 -16.48 -11.63 6.50
N ASP A 20 -15.83 -10.99 5.53
CA ASP A 20 -15.26 -11.64 4.35
C ASP A 20 -13.80 -12.06 4.52
N ALA A 21 -13.17 -11.82 5.68
CA ALA A 21 -11.76 -12.12 5.92
C ALA A 21 -11.40 -13.58 5.61
N ALA A 22 -12.26 -14.54 5.96
CA ALA A 22 -12.02 -15.95 5.66
C ALA A 22 -11.90 -16.26 4.17
N ARG A 23 -12.52 -15.43 3.31
CA ARG A 23 -12.47 -15.60 1.85
C ARG A 23 -11.35 -14.76 1.22
N GLU A 24 -11.25 -13.49 1.61
CA GLU A 24 -10.33 -12.54 0.96
C GLU A 24 -8.91 -12.63 1.56
N ARG A 25 -8.80 -13.01 2.84
CA ARG A 25 -7.53 -13.09 3.55
C ARG A 25 -7.53 -14.25 4.57
N PRO A 26 -7.51 -15.50 4.13
CA PRO A 26 -7.47 -16.66 5.02
C PRO A 26 -6.33 -16.56 6.04
N GLY A 27 -6.66 -16.74 7.31
CA GLY A 27 -5.72 -16.58 8.43
C GLY A 27 -5.90 -15.30 9.23
N ASP A 28 -6.56 -14.27 8.68
CA ASP A 28 -6.79 -12.98 9.33
C ASP A 28 -8.19 -12.87 10.00
N GLU A 29 -8.95 -13.95 10.08
CA GLU A 29 -10.33 -13.96 10.63
C GLU A 29 -10.40 -13.49 12.09
N LYS A 30 -9.29 -13.59 12.81
CA LYS A 30 -9.17 -13.16 14.21
C LYS A 30 -8.39 -11.86 14.39
N ALA A 31 -8.00 -11.21 13.29
CA ALA A 31 -7.23 -9.98 13.35
C ALA A 31 -7.97 -8.91 14.15
N ASN A 32 -7.28 -8.33 15.13
CA ASN A 32 -7.81 -7.26 15.98
C ASN A 32 -6.65 -6.57 16.68
N THR A 33 -6.24 -5.43 16.13
CA THR A 33 -5.06 -4.68 16.63
C THR A 33 -5.24 -4.25 18.09
N LEU A 34 -6.40 -3.72 18.45
CA LEU A 34 -6.65 -3.29 19.82
C LEU A 34 -6.58 -4.47 20.81
N ARG A 35 -7.12 -5.62 20.45
CA ARG A 35 -7.05 -6.82 21.29
C ARG A 35 -5.60 -7.26 21.50
N SER A 36 -4.80 -7.29 20.43
CA SER A 36 -3.38 -7.65 20.54
C SER A 36 -2.62 -6.68 21.43
N ILE A 37 -2.83 -5.38 21.25
CA ILE A 37 -2.20 -4.36 22.10
C ILE A 37 -2.60 -4.52 23.58
N LEU A 38 -3.89 -4.71 23.87
CA LEU A 38 -4.35 -4.88 25.24
C LEU A 38 -3.93 -6.21 25.87
N SER A 39 -3.62 -7.22 25.04
CA SER A 39 -3.01 -8.46 25.52
C SER A 39 -1.59 -8.26 26.01
N ASP A 40 -0.80 -7.45 25.31
CA ASP A 40 0.60 -7.16 25.65
C ASP A 40 0.74 -6.05 26.69
N TYR A 41 -0.22 -5.11 26.69
CA TYR A 41 -0.25 -3.94 27.57
C TYR A 41 -1.62 -3.83 28.27
N PRO A 42 -1.94 -4.73 29.22
CA PRO A 42 -3.28 -4.83 29.82
C PRO A 42 -3.69 -3.58 30.62
N ASP A 43 -2.72 -2.84 31.14
CA ASP A 43 -2.92 -1.61 31.94
C ASP A 43 -2.81 -0.34 31.07
N MET A 44 -2.91 -0.47 29.74
CA MET A 44 -2.90 0.70 28.85
C MET A 44 -4.11 1.57 29.08
N LYS A 45 -3.86 2.89 29.20
CA LYS A 45 -4.90 3.91 29.33
C LYS A 45 -4.83 4.93 28.19
N LEU A 46 -5.90 4.98 27.40
CA LEU A 46 -6.10 5.94 26.32
C LEU A 46 -7.33 6.81 26.62
N ALA A 47 -7.18 7.69 27.61
CA ALA A 47 -8.30 8.41 28.22
C ALA A 47 -9.19 9.18 27.23
N ASN A 48 -8.61 9.81 26.21
CA ASN A 48 -9.39 10.53 25.19
C ASN A 48 -10.17 9.56 24.28
N LEU A 49 -9.57 8.45 23.89
CA LEU A 49 -10.25 7.44 23.05
C LEU A 49 -11.32 6.69 23.86
N GLU A 50 -11.09 6.46 25.14
CA GLU A 50 -12.09 5.94 26.07
C GLU A 50 -13.33 6.84 26.10
N GLN A 51 -13.15 8.15 26.29
CA GLN A 51 -14.23 9.14 26.28
C GLN A 51 -14.95 9.23 24.93
N LEU A 52 -14.26 8.98 23.83
CA LEU A 52 -14.84 8.91 22.49
C LEU A 52 -15.55 7.58 22.19
N GLY A 53 -15.54 6.62 23.14
CA GLY A 53 -16.27 5.36 23.02
C GLY A 53 -15.49 4.22 22.40
N LEU A 54 -14.15 4.23 22.49
CA LEU A 54 -13.30 3.15 21.95
C LEU A 54 -13.72 1.78 22.50
N MET A 55 -13.92 1.67 23.82
CA MET A 55 -14.30 0.40 24.45
C MET A 55 -15.72 -0.02 24.10
N ASN A 56 -16.61 0.96 23.90
CA ASN A 56 -17.96 0.71 23.42
C ASN A 56 -17.94 0.10 22.00
N ALA A 57 -17.15 0.68 21.09
CA ALA A 57 -16.97 0.15 19.73
C ALA A 57 -16.26 -1.21 19.72
N PHE A 58 -15.27 -1.41 20.61
CA PHE A 58 -14.57 -2.68 20.78
C PHE A 58 -15.50 -3.79 21.33
N GLY A 59 -16.42 -3.43 22.21
CA GLY A 59 -17.41 -4.35 22.80
C GLY A 59 -16.93 -5.07 24.05
N ALA A 60 -15.85 -4.61 24.67
CA ALA A 60 -15.33 -5.11 25.94
C ALA A 60 -14.58 -4.00 26.67
N GLU A 61 -14.54 -4.07 27.99
CA GLU A 61 -13.70 -3.20 28.82
C GLU A 61 -12.30 -3.82 29.01
N SER A 62 -11.31 -2.99 29.31
CA SER A 62 -9.99 -3.42 29.77
C SER A 62 -9.80 -3.14 31.25
N ASN A 63 -8.60 -3.41 31.79
CA ASN A 63 -8.30 -3.11 33.20
C ASN A 63 -8.55 -1.62 33.50
N ASP A 64 -8.04 -0.72 32.64
CA ASP A 64 -8.00 0.71 32.89
C ASP A 64 -8.90 1.55 31.97
N MET A 65 -9.61 0.94 31.05
CA MET A 65 -10.55 1.63 30.16
C MET A 65 -11.94 1.01 30.22
N LYS A 66 -12.96 1.85 30.38
CA LYS A 66 -14.36 1.47 30.58
C LYS A 66 -15.25 1.95 29.44
N TYR A 67 -16.50 1.51 29.44
CA TYR A 67 -17.52 2.07 28.55
C TYR A 67 -17.80 3.53 28.93
N CYS A 68 -18.01 4.34 27.91
CA CYS A 68 -18.43 5.74 28.06
C CYS A 68 -19.91 5.87 27.69
N GLU A 69 -20.76 6.23 28.66
CA GLU A 69 -22.21 6.34 28.47
C GLU A 69 -22.60 7.49 27.52
N SER A 70 -21.79 8.54 27.46
CA SER A 70 -22.06 9.72 26.61
C SER A 70 -21.47 9.64 25.21
N ALA A 71 -20.75 8.56 24.88
CA ALA A 71 -20.07 8.43 23.59
C ALA A 71 -21.07 8.08 22.47
N ASN A 72 -20.85 8.69 21.31
CA ASN A 72 -21.43 8.22 20.06
C ASN A 72 -20.41 7.34 19.36
N PHE A 73 -20.72 6.09 19.14
CA PHE A 73 -19.83 5.11 18.56
C PHE A 73 -20.55 4.22 17.55
N GLY A 74 -19.78 3.52 16.74
CA GLY A 74 -20.30 2.52 15.79
C GLY A 74 -19.20 1.73 15.18
N LYS A 75 -19.59 0.70 14.44
CA LYS A 75 -18.72 -0.09 13.55
C LYS A 75 -19.26 0.01 12.15
N SER A 76 -18.38 0.15 11.18
CA SER A 76 -18.73 0.05 9.77
C SER A 76 -17.89 -1.05 9.13
N GLU A 77 -18.49 -1.74 8.19
CA GLU A 77 -17.77 -2.65 7.30
C GLU A 77 -17.32 -1.88 6.07
N LEU A 78 -16.19 -2.26 5.52
CA LEU A 78 -15.68 -1.73 4.27
C LEU A 78 -16.33 -2.48 3.10
N MET A 79 -16.52 -1.81 1.97
CA MET A 79 -17.14 -2.38 0.77
C MET A 79 -16.15 -2.61 -0.36
N HIS A 80 -14.90 -2.18 -0.22
CA HIS A 80 -13.88 -2.44 -1.23
C HIS A 80 -13.45 -3.91 -1.24
N PHE A 81 -12.78 -4.30 -2.29
CA PHE A 81 -12.29 -5.67 -2.49
C PHE A 81 -10.83 -5.80 -2.09
N GLY A 82 -10.50 -6.91 -1.43
CA GLY A 82 -9.13 -7.23 -1.01
C GLY A 82 -8.69 -6.47 0.24
N ALA A 83 -7.45 -6.71 0.65
CA ALA A 83 -6.84 -6.12 1.83
C ALA A 83 -5.95 -4.92 1.44
N ASP A 84 -6.55 -3.83 0.98
CA ASP A 84 -5.84 -2.62 0.58
C ASP A 84 -6.30 -1.41 1.38
N THR A 85 -5.42 -0.89 2.23
CA THR A 85 -5.70 0.31 3.05
C THR A 85 -5.98 1.55 2.21
N PHE A 86 -5.39 1.69 1.02
CA PHE A 86 -5.66 2.82 0.14
C PHE A 86 -7.13 2.89 -0.30
N MET A 87 -7.71 1.76 -0.70
CA MET A 87 -9.13 1.70 -1.04
C MET A 87 -10.01 1.97 0.18
N GLY A 88 -9.64 1.48 1.35
CA GLY A 88 -10.33 1.78 2.61
C GLY A 88 -10.32 3.26 2.95
N HIS A 89 -9.21 3.96 2.77
CA HIS A 89 -9.14 5.41 2.97
C HIS A 89 -10.01 6.18 1.97
N GLN A 90 -10.04 5.79 0.71
CA GLN A 90 -10.93 6.40 -0.29
C GLN A 90 -12.40 6.18 0.06
N GLU A 91 -12.75 5.01 0.56
CA GLU A 91 -14.10 4.67 0.97
C GLU A 91 -14.57 5.52 2.17
N ILE A 92 -13.71 5.71 3.18
CA ILE A 92 -13.95 6.62 4.31
C ILE A 92 -14.24 8.05 3.81
N MET A 93 -13.62 8.46 2.71
CA MET A 93 -13.83 9.78 2.08
C MET A 93 -15.02 9.82 1.13
N GLY A 94 -15.84 8.76 1.07
CA GLY A 94 -17.08 8.69 0.30
C GLY A 94 -16.95 8.16 -1.12
N THR A 95 -15.79 7.60 -1.50
CA THR A 95 -15.62 6.91 -2.77
C THR A 95 -16.15 5.48 -2.65
N LEU A 96 -16.80 4.97 -3.70
CA LEU A 96 -17.10 3.54 -3.81
C LEU A 96 -16.07 2.89 -4.74
N PRO A 97 -15.03 2.22 -4.18
CA PRO A 97 -13.99 1.62 -4.98
C PRO A 97 -14.52 0.50 -5.86
N LYS A 98 -14.09 0.49 -7.12
CA LYS A 98 -14.36 -0.63 -8.03
C LYS A 98 -13.40 -1.79 -7.72
N ARG A 99 -13.79 -3.00 -8.14
CA ARG A 99 -12.88 -4.14 -8.05
C ARG A 99 -11.61 -3.84 -8.86
N PRO A 100 -10.41 -3.92 -8.27
CA PRO A 100 -9.18 -3.66 -8.99
C PRO A 100 -8.93 -4.74 -10.04
N THR A 101 -8.28 -4.34 -11.13
CA THR A 101 -7.69 -5.30 -12.07
C THR A 101 -6.40 -5.83 -11.44
N MET A 102 -6.25 -7.15 -11.39
CA MET A 102 -5.10 -7.80 -10.75
C MET A 102 -4.41 -8.70 -11.76
N HIS A 103 -3.18 -8.36 -12.15
CA HIS A 103 -2.37 -9.16 -13.06
C HIS A 103 -0.86 -8.90 -12.90
N PRO A 104 0.00 -9.86 -13.26
CA PRO A 104 1.43 -9.66 -13.26
C PRO A 104 1.86 -8.54 -14.21
N PHE A 105 2.92 -7.83 -13.88
CA PHE A 105 3.51 -6.82 -14.76
C PHE A 105 3.92 -7.38 -16.13
N GLN A 106 4.22 -8.68 -16.19
CA GLN A 106 4.53 -9.38 -17.44
C GLN A 106 3.46 -9.21 -18.54
N GLU A 107 2.19 -9.03 -18.17
CA GLU A 107 1.08 -8.83 -19.11
C GLU A 107 1.09 -7.41 -19.71
N LYS A 108 1.79 -6.48 -19.09
CA LYS A 108 1.87 -5.07 -19.50
C LYS A 108 3.27 -4.58 -19.82
N VAL A 109 4.29 -5.38 -19.58
CA VAL A 109 5.69 -4.95 -19.68
C VAL A 109 6.06 -4.41 -21.06
N ASP A 110 5.56 -5.02 -22.14
CA ASP A 110 5.85 -4.57 -23.52
C ASP A 110 5.11 -3.25 -23.85
N GLU A 111 3.87 -3.09 -23.38
CA GLU A 111 3.09 -1.87 -23.57
C GLU A 111 3.73 -0.68 -22.82
N VAL A 112 4.12 -0.90 -21.58
CA VAL A 112 4.82 0.11 -20.76
C VAL A 112 6.17 0.47 -21.38
N TYR A 113 6.95 -0.54 -21.80
CA TYR A 113 8.23 -0.34 -22.50
C TYR A 113 8.07 0.57 -23.72
N GLN A 114 7.12 0.25 -24.58
CA GLN A 114 6.91 0.98 -25.82
C GLN A 114 6.45 2.42 -25.55
N HIS A 115 5.52 2.60 -24.59
CA HIS A 115 5.02 3.93 -24.24
C HIS A 115 6.11 4.84 -23.67
N LEU A 116 6.93 4.33 -22.76
CA LEU A 116 8.07 5.09 -22.22
C LEU A 116 9.07 5.48 -23.31
N LYS A 117 9.36 4.56 -24.23
CA LYS A 117 10.26 4.80 -25.35
C LYS A 117 9.72 5.86 -26.32
N GLU A 118 8.43 5.83 -26.63
CA GLU A 118 7.75 6.84 -27.48
C GLU A 118 7.76 8.23 -26.86
N ASN A 119 7.80 8.30 -25.52
CA ASN A 119 7.93 9.54 -24.77
C ASN A 119 9.40 10.00 -24.56
N GLY A 120 10.36 9.36 -25.25
CA GLY A 120 11.74 9.82 -25.35
C GLY A 120 12.66 9.30 -24.23
N HIS A 121 12.21 8.34 -23.44
CA HIS A 121 13.04 7.73 -22.39
C HIS A 121 13.95 6.62 -22.96
N LYS A 122 15.12 6.47 -22.35
CA LYS A 122 15.95 5.28 -22.52
C LYS A 122 15.34 4.13 -21.71
N VAL A 123 14.96 3.05 -22.37
CA VAL A 123 14.29 1.93 -21.72
C VAL A 123 14.97 0.63 -22.03
N GLU A 124 15.26 -0.17 -20.99
CA GLU A 124 15.91 -1.47 -21.10
C GLU A 124 15.11 -2.52 -20.31
N PHE A 125 15.14 -3.78 -20.80
CA PHE A 125 14.61 -4.91 -20.06
C PHE A 125 15.70 -5.52 -19.16
N VAL A 126 15.33 -5.78 -17.91
CA VAL A 126 16.05 -6.75 -17.08
C VAL A 126 15.34 -8.09 -17.17
N VAL A 127 16.06 -9.14 -17.56
CA VAL A 127 15.48 -10.47 -17.81
C VAL A 127 15.94 -11.46 -16.74
N ARG A 128 14.98 -12.20 -16.18
CA ARG A 128 15.23 -13.28 -15.22
C ARG A 128 14.42 -14.52 -15.59
N GLY A 129 15.06 -15.44 -16.28
CA GLY A 129 14.34 -16.58 -16.87
C GLY A 129 13.34 -16.13 -17.92
N ASN A 130 12.06 -16.38 -17.67
CA ASN A 130 10.95 -15.96 -18.52
C ASN A 130 10.26 -14.66 -18.04
N LEU A 131 10.76 -14.05 -16.96
CA LEU A 131 10.21 -12.82 -16.41
C LEU A 131 11.06 -11.62 -16.81
N ARG A 132 10.42 -10.47 -16.94
CA ARG A 132 11.07 -9.21 -17.30
C ARG A 132 10.51 -8.07 -16.46
N TYR A 133 11.36 -7.11 -16.15
CA TYR A 133 10.95 -5.80 -15.69
C TYR A 133 11.75 -4.71 -16.44
N ILE A 134 11.44 -3.45 -16.20
CA ILE A 134 12.00 -2.33 -16.93
C ILE A 134 12.97 -1.56 -16.06
N VAL A 135 14.07 -1.09 -16.67
CA VAL A 135 14.89 0.01 -16.18
C VAL A 135 14.75 1.18 -17.17
N CYS A 136 14.35 2.32 -16.69
CA CYS A 136 14.15 3.55 -17.44
C CYS A 136 15.19 4.59 -17.00
N ASP A 137 15.80 5.28 -17.98
CA ASP A 137 16.82 6.33 -17.79
C ASP A 137 17.96 5.89 -16.85
N ASP A 138 18.36 4.63 -16.92
CA ASP A 138 19.44 3.98 -16.16
C ASP A 138 19.17 3.80 -14.65
N TYR A 139 18.14 4.46 -14.08
CA TYR A 139 17.99 4.54 -12.62
C TYR A 139 16.57 4.23 -12.11
N VAL A 140 15.56 4.16 -12.95
CA VAL A 140 14.18 3.91 -12.52
C VAL A 140 13.73 2.51 -12.89
N THR A 141 13.47 1.67 -11.88
CA THR A 141 12.88 0.34 -12.10
C THR A 141 11.37 0.42 -12.14
N VAL A 142 10.74 -0.31 -13.07
CA VAL A 142 9.28 -0.51 -13.12
C VAL A 142 8.99 -1.99 -13.11
N ALA A 143 8.30 -2.46 -12.07
CA ALA A 143 8.10 -3.88 -11.79
C ALA A 143 6.82 -4.14 -10.96
N ASP A 144 6.52 -5.41 -10.68
CA ASP A 144 5.44 -5.76 -9.74
C ASP A 144 5.69 -5.20 -8.35
N ASN A 145 4.63 -4.79 -7.67
CA ASN A 145 4.65 -4.63 -6.22
C ASN A 145 4.55 -6.01 -5.56
N LEU A 146 5.39 -6.27 -4.56
CA LEU A 146 5.47 -7.55 -3.86
C LEU A 146 4.96 -7.50 -2.40
N GLU A 147 4.58 -6.34 -1.91
CA GLU A 147 4.13 -6.08 -0.54
C GLU A 147 2.60 -5.99 -0.41
N ALA A 148 1.91 -5.51 -1.46
CA ALA A 148 0.45 -5.56 -1.56
C ALA A 148 -0.02 -6.93 -2.08
N ASP A 149 -1.33 -7.11 -2.29
CA ASP A 149 -1.83 -8.29 -2.97
C ASP A 149 -1.23 -8.39 -4.37
N LEU A 150 -0.67 -9.56 -4.72
CA LEU A 150 0.08 -9.75 -5.95
C LEU A 150 -0.73 -9.40 -7.19
N GLY A 151 -0.17 -8.59 -8.07
CA GLY A 151 -0.82 -8.12 -9.29
C GLY A 151 -1.77 -6.92 -9.09
N MET A 152 -1.97 -6.44 -7.88
CA MET A 152 -2.81 -5.28 -7.62
C MET A 152 -2.10 -3.96 -7.95
N CYS A 153 -0.79 -3.90 -7.76
CA CYS A 153 -0.01 -2.69 -7.89
C CYS A 153 1.30 -2.93 -8.64
N TYR A 154 1.80 -1.87 -9.27
CA TYR A 154 3.17 -1.84 -9.79
C TYR A 154 3.99 -0.81 -9.02
N ASN A 155 5.28 -1.08 -8.89
CA ASN A 155 6.24 -0.19 -8.27
C ASN A 155 7.09 0.52 -9.31
N VAL A 156 7.30 1.81 -9.10
CA VAL A 156 8.33 2.62 -9.75
C VAL A 156 9.30 3.01 -8.64
N THR A 157 10.55 2.60 -8.78
CA THR A 157 11.53 2.69 -7.68
C THR A 157 12.86 3.20 -8.21
N ALA A 158 13.47 4.16 -7.52
CA ALA A 158 14.74 4.76 -7.92
C ALA A 158 15.68 5.08 -6.74
N PRO A 159 17.00 5.03 -6.95
CA PRO A 159 17.97 5.58 -6.03
C PRO A 159 18.09 7.09 -6.24
N LEU A 160 17.57 7.89 -5.29
CA LEU A 160 17.45 9.35 -5.42
C LEU A 160 18.79 10.12 -5.35
N ASP A 161 19.90 9.44 -5.13
CA ASP A 161 21.23 10.05 -5.29
C ASP A 161 21.62 10.24 -6.77
N TYR A 162 20.93 9.59 -7.71
CA TYR A 162 21.24 9.58 -9.14
C TYR A 162 20.15 10.23 -9.99
N ILE A 163 18.91 10.24 -9.52
CA ILE A 163 17.76 10.84 -10.22
C ILE A 163 16.85 11.53 -9.23
N SER A 164 16.22 12.64 -9.61
CA SER A 164 15.30 13.35 -8.73
C SER A 164 13.96 12.62 -8.63
N PHE A 165 13.27 12.76 -7.49
CA PHE A 165 11.95 12.18 -7.27
C PHE A 165 10.90 12.73 -8.27
N GLU A 166 11.02 14.00 -8.66
CA GLU A 166 10.15 14.61 -9.68
C GLU A 166 10.26 13.88 -11.02
N LYS A 167 11.48 13.51 -11.42
CA LYS A 167 11.74 12.78 -12.65
C LYS A 167 11.21 11.35 -12.60
N GLU A 168 11.42 10.68 -11.48
CA GLU A 168 10.85 9.35 -11.20
C GLU A 168 9.31 9.40 -11.26
N TYR A 169 8.70 10.42 -10.66
CA TYR A 169 7.25 10.63 -10.67
C TYR A 169 6.69 10.93 -12.07
N GLU A 170 7.42 11.64 -12.92
CA GLU A 170 7.06 11.85 -14.33
C GLU A 170 7.02 10.51 -15.09
N ILE A 171 8.01 9.66 -14.93
CA ILE A 171 8.04 8.31 -15.50
C ILE A 171 6.84 7.49 -15.01
N ALA A 172 6.54 7.55 -13.73
CA ALA A 172 5.41 6.82 -13.14
C ALA A 172 4.05 7.28 -13.70
N LYS A 173 3.88 8.57 -14.01
CA LYS A 173 2.68 9.06 -14.68
C LYS A 173 2.51 8.43 -16.07
N LEU A 174 3.57 8.31 -16.83
CA LEU A 174 3.53 7.62 -18.14
C LEU A 174 3.19 6.13 -17.96
N VAL A 175 3.74 5.46 -16.97
CA VAL A 175 3.34 4.08 -16.64
C VAL A 175 1.83 4.03 -16.34
N ARG A 176 1.33 4.96 -15.51
CA ARG A 176 -0.09 5.01 -15.15
C ARG A 176 -1.04 5.18 -16.34
N GLU A 177 -0.61 5.84 -17.40
CA GLU A 177 -1.43 6.08 -18.61
C GLU A 177 -1.81 4.78 -19.34
N VAL A 178 -0.99 3.75 -19.26
CA VAL A 178 -1.17 2.50 -20.02
C VAL A 178 -1.52 1.29 -19.17
N VAL A 179 -1.60 1.43 -17.83
CA VAL A 179 -1.95 0.32 -16.95
C VAL A 179 -3.25 0.60 -16.18
N THR A 180 -3.98 -0.46 -15.82
CA THR A 180 -5.28 -0.38 -15.14
C THR A 180 -5.29 -1.03 -13.77
N VAL A 181 -4.12 -1.41 -13.24
CA VAL A 181 -3.96 -1.93 -11.87
C VAL A 181 -4.43 -0.91 -10.82
N GLY A 182 -4.71 -1.36 -9.64
CA GLY A 182 -5.23 -0.52 -8.57
C GLY A 182 -4.39 0.73 -8.30
N ARG A 183 -3.05 0.57 -8.34
CA ARG A 183 -2.11 1.68 -8.10
C ARG A 183 -0.81 1.52 -8.89
N VAL A 184 -0.17 2.64 -9.20
CA VAL A 184 1.26 2.73 -9.48
C VAL A 184 1.91 3.45 -8.31
N ILE A 185 2.76 2.77 -7.58
CA ILE A 185 3.41 3.28 -6.36
C ILE A 185 4.80 3.76 -6.74
N VAL A 186 5.08 5.00 -6.41
CA VAL A 186 6.37 5.66 -6.69
C VAL A 186 7.08 5.89 -5.37
N PHE A 187 8.28 5.39 -5.25
CA PHE A 187 9.07 5.63 -4.05
C PHE A 187 10.57 5.49 -4.33
N GLY A 188 11.32 6.38 -3.75
CA GLY A 188 12.76 6.42 -3.87
C GLY A 188 13.46 6.66 -2.53
N GLY A 189 14.71 6.30 -2.45
CA GLY A 189 15.55 6.50 -1.26
C GLY A 189 16.93 6.99 -1.61
N THR A 190 17.56 7.70 -0.67
CA THR A 190 18.98 8.08 -0.75
C THR A 190 19.87 7.06 -0.06
N GLY A 191 21.15 7.03 -0.40
CA GLY A 191 22.11 6.05 0.12
C GLY A 191 21.98 4.68 -0.52
N ASN A 192 21.25 4.55 -1.62
CA ASN A 192 21.08 3.35 -2.43
C ASN A 192 21.73 3.50 -3.81
N THR A 193 22.10 2.38 -4.39
CA THR A 193 22.58 2.28 -5.77
C THR A 193 21.65 1.36 -6.58
N MET A 194 21.80 1.35 -7.89
CA MET A 194 21.11 0.35 -8.73
C MET A 194 21.50 -1.09 -8.36
N GLU A 195 22.73 -1.31 -7.92
CA GLU A 195 23.19 -2.61 -7.44
C GLU A 195 22.41 -3.07 -6.19
N ASP A 196 22.07 -2.13 -5.28
CA ASP A 196 21.26 -2.44 -4.11
C ASP A 196 19.82 -2.78 -4.50
N LEU A 197 19.25 -2.09 -5.51
CA LEU A 197 17.96 -2.44 -6.07
C LEU A 197 18.00 -3.86 -6.70
N TYR A 198 19.00 -4.18 -7.49
CA TYR A 198 19.14 -5.51 -8.09
C TYR A 198 19.29 -6.62 -7.04
N ARG A 199 19.97 -6.37 -5.92
CA ARG A 199 20.06 -7.32 -4.80
C ARG A 199 18.74 -7.50 -4.06
N ALA A 200 17.87 -6.49 -4.11
CA ALA A 200 16.52 -6.52 -3.50
C ALA A 200 15.47 -7.17 -4.41
N GLU A 201 15.86 -7.62 -5.61
CA GLU A 201 14.98 -8.31 -6.55
C GLU A 201 14.44 -9.62 -5.98
N GLU A 202 13.15 -9.84 -6.12
CA GLU A 202 12.49 -11.09 -5.74
C GLU A 202 11.50 -11.55 -6.81
N ILE A 203 11.36 -12.87 -6.92
CA ILE A 203 10.33 -13.52 -7.73
C ILE A 203 9.35 -14.23 -6.81
N LYS A 204 8.06 -13.95 -6.99
CA LYS A 204 6.98 -14.62 -6.24
C LYS A 204 6.10 -15.40 -7.19
N GLU A 205 5.70 -16.61 -6.76
CA GLU A 205 4.83 -17.54 -7.50
C GLU A 205 5.29 -17.87 -8.93
N GLY A 206 6.56 -17.58 -9.28
CA GLY A 206 7.07 -17.75 -10.65
C GLY A 206 6.41 -16.86 -11.71
N LYS A 207 5.67 -15.82 -11.31
CA LYS A 207 4.89 -14.93 -12.18
C LYS A 207 5.12 -13.45 -11.93
N PHE A 208 5.46 -13.07 -10.70
CA PHE A 208 5.67 -11.69 -10.28
C PHE A 208 7.14 -11.46 -10.01
N ILE A 209 7.67 -10.37 -10.52
CA ILE A 209 9.05 -9.95 -10.28
C ILE A 209 9.09 -8.48 -9.89
N GLY A 210 9.72 -8.16 -8.77
CA GLY A 210 9.78 -6.80 -8.26
C GLY A 210 10.98 -6.55 -7.38
N ILE A 211 11.12 -5.29 -6.99
CA ILE A 211 12.14 -4.84 -6.04
C ILE A 211 11.50 -4.77 -4.66
N ALA A 212 11.96 -5.60 -3.73
CA ALA A 212 11.42 -5.63 -2.37
C ALA A 212 11.81 -4.34 -1.62
N SER A 213 10.81 -3.52 -1.29
CA SER A 213 10.99 -2.17 -0.74
C SER A 213 11.77 -2.18 0.57
N ALA A 214 11.46 -3.14 1.46
CA ALA A 214 12.14 -3.27 2.74
C ALA A 214 13.63 -3.59 2.60
N LYS A 215 14.03 -4.32 1.57
CA LYS A 215 15.45 -4.68 1.32
C LYS A 215 16.20 -3.55 0.64
N SER A 216 15.54 -2.81 -0.24
CA SER A 216 16.15 -1.71 -0.99
C SER A 216 16.17 -0.39 -0.22
N LYS A 217 15.47 -0.29 0.94
CA LYS A 217 15.31 0.95 1.73
C LYS A 217 14.81 2.15 0.90
N SER A 218 14.07 1.89 -0.17
CA SER A 218 13.74 2.89 -1.17
C SER A 218 12.59 3.83 -0.79
N TYR A 219 11.88 3.60 0.33
CA TYR A 219 10.74 4.41 0.76
C TYR A 219 11.07 5.50 1.79
N GLU A 220 12.35 5.76 2.05
CA GLU A 220 12.73 6.67 3.14
C GLU A 220 12.58 8.16 2.81
N HIS A 221 12.58 8.57 1.53
CA HIS A 221 12.68 9.97 1.13
C HIS A 221 11.69 10.47 0.08
N GLY A 222 10.90 9.61 -0.52
CA GLY A 222 9.87 10.01 -1.49
C GLY A 222 8.83 8.91 -1.65
N TYR A 223 7.56 9.27 -1.56
CA TYR A 223 6.45 8.34 -1.74
C TYR A 223 5.27 9.04 -2.38
N GLN A 224 4.71 8.43 -3.44
CA GLN A 224 3.51 8.88 -4.10
C GLN A 224 2.71 7.69 -4.66
N CYS A 225 1.39 7.80 -4.67
CA CYS A 225 0.48 6.84 -5.30
C CYS A 225 -0.28 7.49 -6.47
N LEU A 226 -0.32 6.81 -7.61
CA LEU A 226 -1.06 7.18 -8.81
C LEU A 226 -2.17 6.16 -9.11
#